data_8bdc25d4ba6a3b5dc275a35ff9a19f5d
#
_entry.id   8bdc25d4ba6a3b5dc275a35ff9a19f5d
#
_cell.length_a   1.000
_cell.length_b   1.000
_cell.length_c   1.000
_cell.angle_alpha   90.00
_cell.angle_beta   90.00
_cell.angle_gamma   90.00
#
_symmetry.space_group_name_H-M   'P 1'
#
loop_
_entity.id
_entity.type
_entity.pdbx_description
1 polymer ?
#
loop_
_entity_poly.entity_id
_entity_poly.type
_entity_poly.pdbx_seq_one_letter_code
_entity_poly.pdbx_strand_id
1 'polypeptide(L)'
;GANKKDHSSYPDPKEAIVDKRGFIASCIIFLCAVVLLVSHAQTGLTVSTIGVAIAIVTLIVAGKDALELLKKVDYKTLLFFVGLFVVVSGLEETGVLEILAGFIGSVSGGNIAVMIAIIIIVSAVASAFIDNIPFAATMIPVITDLASDVAGVNLSVLAWALAIGTDIGGSATPIGASANVVGI
;
A
#
# COMPACT_ATOMS: atom_id res chain seq x y z
N GLY A 1 21.45 45.10 -4.36
CA GLY A 1 20.50 44.98 -3.30
C GLY A 1 19.96 43.54 -3.24
N ALA A 2 20.45 42.73 -2.29
CA ALA A 2 19.97 41.38 -2.08
C ALA A 2 18.55 41.46 -1.49
N ASN A 3 17.58 40.91 -2.22
CA ASN A 3 16.19 40.79 -1.80
C ASN A 3 16.14 39.78 -0.62
N LYS A 4 16.05 40.29 0.63
CA LYS A 4 15.74 39.48 1.79
C LYS A 4 14.37 38.86 1.56
N LYS A 5 14.32 37.58 1.23
CA LYS A 5 13.09 36.78 1.27
C LYS A 5 12.55 36.86 2.70
N ASP A 6 11.39 37.48 2.83
CA ASP A 6 10.59 37.49 4.03
C ASP A 6 10.41 36.05 4.52
N HIS A 7 11.01 35.69 5.63
CA HIS A 7 10.73 34.43 6.28
C HIS A 7 9.31 34.57 6.84
N SER A 8 8.33 34.05 6.09
CA SER A 8 6.99 33.86 6.61
C SER A 8 7.12 33.16 7.97
N SER A 9 6.77 33.86 9.03
CA SER A 9 6.79 33.31 10.38
C SER A 9 5.81 32.14 10.38
N TYR A 10 6.33 30.94 10.48
CA TYR A 10 5.47 29.76 10.68
C TYR A 10 4.69 29.98 11.98
N PRO A 11 3.37 29.70 12.00
CA PRO A 11 2.59 29.79 13.23
C PRO A 11 3.19 28.92 14.33
N ASP A 12 3.14 29.41 15.57
CA ASP A 12 3.67 28.64 16.71
C ASP A 12 3.00 27.25 16.75
N PRO A 13 3.76 26.15 16.77
CA PRO A 13 3.18 24.80 16.84
C PRO A 13 2.20 24.61 18.00
N LYS A 14 2.32 25.40 19.06
CA LYS A 14 1.42 25.38 20.22
C LYS A 14 0.04 25.98 19.92
N GLU A 15 -0.04 26.91 18.97
CA GLU A 15 -1.31 27.52 18.53
C GLU A 15 -2.07 26.61 17.55
N ALA A 16 -1.38 25.69 16.87
CA ALA A 16 -2.01 24.71 15.97
C ALA A 16 -2.83 23.66 16.72
N ILE A 17 -2.56 23.41 18.01
CA ILE A 17 -3.28 22.43 18.82
C ILE A 17 -4.45 23.09 19.54
N VAL A 18 -5.59 23.16 18.89
CA VAL A 18 -6.82 23.77 19.45
C VAL A 18 -7.42 22.89 20.55
N ASP A 19 -7.47 21.57 20.37
CA ASP A 19 -7.90 20.59 21.37
C ASP A 19 -6.77 19.68 21.80
N LYS A 20 -6.19 19.98 22.98
CA LYS A 20 -5.09 19.19 23.56
C LYS A 20 -5.52 17.76 23.93
N ARG A 21 -6.77 17.56 24.36
CA ARG A 21 -7.25 16.21 24.77
C ARG A 21 -7.45 15.34 23.56
N GLY A 22 -8.10 15.86 22.53
CA GLY A 22 -8.28 15.15 21.25
C GLY A 22 -6.92 14.85 20.59
N PHE A 23 -5.98 15.79 20.61
CA PHE A 23 -4.63 15.58 20.09
C PHE A 23 -3.91 14.43 20.81
N ILE A 24 -3.89 14.43 22.16
CA ILE A 24 -3.23 13.38 22.93
C ILE A 24 -3.90 12.02 22.67
N ALA A 25 -5.24 11.96 22.65
CA ALA A 25 -5.97 10.75 22.35
C ALA A 25 -5.62 10.19 20.95
N SER A 26 -5.57 11.06 19.94
CA SER A 26 -5.18 10.68 18.58
C SER A 26 -3.73 10.17 18.51
N CYS A 27 -2.80 10.80 19.21
CA CYS A 27 -1.42 10.32 19.32
C CYS A 27 -1.33 8.93 19.96
N ILE A 28 -2.09 8.69 21.03
CA ILE A 28 -2.11 7.38 21.71
C ILE A 28 -2.69 6.32 20.77
N ILE A 29 -3.81 6.60 20.11
CA ILE A 29 -4.45 5.68 19.15
C ILE A 29 -3.49 5.36 18.00
N PHE A 30 -2.81 6.37 17.45
CA PHE A 30 -1.83 6.20 16.40
C PHE A 30 -0.66 5.30 16.84
N LEU A 31 -0.08 5.56 18.02
CA LEU A 31 1.01 4.74 18.55
C LEU A 31 0.54 3.30 18.82
N CYS A 32 -0.66 3.11 19.35
CA CYS A 32 -1.25 1.78 19.52
C CYS A 32 -1.42 1.07 18.17
N ALA A 33 -1.88 1.77 17.13
CA ALA A 33 -2.01 1.21 15.79
C ALA A 33 -0.64 0.77 15.25
N VAL A 34 0.40 1.61 15.37
CA VAL A 34 1.76 1.28 14.95
C VAL A 34 2.28 0.04 15.68
N VAL A 35 2.15 -0.01 17.00
CA VAL A 35 2.60 -1.16 17.81
C VAL A 35 1.86 -2.44 17.39
N LEU A 36 0.55 -2.40 17.22
CA LEU A 36 -0.24 -3.55 16.78
C LEU A 36 0.14 -4.00 15.37
N LEU A 37 0.37 -3.07 14.44
CA LEU A 37 0.80 -3.38 13.08
C LEU A 37 2.22 -3.96 13.03
N VAL A 38 3.16 -3.50 13.86
CA VAL A 38 4.50 -4.08 13.94
C VAL A 38 4.48 -5.46 14.57
N SER A 39 3.60 -5.68 15.55
CA SER A 39 3.49 -6.96 16.27
C SER A 39 2.47 -7.93 15.68
N HIS A 40 1.82 -7.62 14.54
CA HIS A 40 0.74 -8.43 13.97
C HIS A 40 1.15 -9.89 13.70
N ALA A 41 2.37 -10.11 13.20
CA ALA A 41 2.90 -11.45 12.92
C ALA A 41 3.07 -12.29 14.19
N GLN A 42 3.30 -11.68 15.35
CA GLN A 42 3.49 -12.33 16.64
C GLN A 42 2.16 -12.56 17.37
N THR A 43 1.22 -11.64 17.20
CA THR A 43 -0.10 -11.66 17.85
C THR A 43 -1.12 -12.53 17.13
N GLY A 44 -0.86 -12.89 15.87
CA GLY A 44 -1.81 -13.60 15.01
C GLY A 44 -3.01 -12.74 14.55
N LEU A 45 -3.02 -11.45 14.89
CA LEU A 45 -4.05 -10.53 14.43
C LEU A 45 -3.80 -10.15 12.98
N THR A 46 -4.84 -10.19 12.15
CA THR A 46 -4.73 -9.69 10.77
C THR A 46 -4.69 -8.16 10.74
N VAL A 47 -4.02 -7.59 9.74
CA VAL A 47 -3.95 -6.13 9.53
C VAL A 47 -5.35 -5.51 9.43
N SER A 48 -6.29 -6.21 8.77
CA SER A 48 -7.69 -5.79 8.66
C SER A 48 -8.40 -5.74 10.02
N THR A 49 -8.19 -6.74 10.87
CA THR A 49 -8.78 -6.75 12.22
C THR A 49 -8.26 -5.58 13.05
N ILE A 50 -6.95 -5.31 12.98
CA ILE A 50 -6.34 -4.16 13.65
C ILE A 50 -6.93 -2.86 13.12
N GLY A 51 -7.03 -2.70 11.79
CA GLY A 51 -7.61 -1.51 11.16
C GLY A 51 -9.04 -1.24 11.61
N VAL A 52 -9.89 -2.26 11.61
CA VAL A 52 -11.30 -2.15 12.07
C VAL A 52 -11.36 -1.79 13.57
N ALA A 53 -10.56 -2.44 14.41
CA ALA A 53 -10.53 -2.15 15.84
C ALA A 53 -10.12 -0.71 16.13
N ILE A 54 -9.05 -0.23 15.47
CA ILE A 54 -8.58 1.15 15.61
C ILE A 54 -9.63 2.15 15.10
N ALA A 55 -10.30 1.86 13.97
CA ALA A 55 -11.38 2.72 13.47
C ALA A 55 -12.54 2.83 14.48
N ILE A 56 -12.97 1.71 15.06
CA ILE A 56 -14.02 1.70 16.07
C ILE A 56 -13.61 2.52 17.31
N VAL A 57 -12.39 2.29 17.82
CA VAL A 57 -11.87 3.05 18.97
C VAL A 57 -11.80 4.54 18.66
N THR A 58 -11.34 4.92 17.48
CA THR A 58 -11.28 6.32 17.04
C THR A 58 -12.66 6.96 17.02
N LEU A 59 -13.68 6.28 16.48
CA LEU A 59 -15.05 6.78 16.44
C LEU A 59 -15.67 6.91 17.84
N ILE A 60 -15.39 5.95 18.74
CA ILE A 60 -15.86 6.02 20.14
C ILE A 60 -15.22 7.23 20.85
N VAL A 61 -13.92 7.43 20.70
CA VAL A 61 -13.18 8.55 21.32
C VAL A 61 -13.63 9.89 20.74
N ALA A 62 -13.93 9.96 19.45
CA ALA A 62 -14.44 11.15 18.78
C ALA A 62 -15.85 11.55 19.28
N GLY A 63 -16.64 10.59 19.76
CA GLY A 63 -17.96 10.85 20.34
C GLY A 63 -18.87 11.65 19.41
N LYS A 64 -19.14 12.92 19.74
CA LYS A 64 -20.04 13.78 18.95
C LYS A 64 -19.48 14.12 17.56
N ASP A 65 -18.16 14.12 17.41
CA ASP A 65 -17.47 14.47 16.17
C ASP A 65 -17.31 13.24 15.24
N ALA A 66 -17.72 12.06 15.66
CA ALA A 66 -17.61 10.82 14.89
C ALA A 66 -18.29 10.91 13.52
N LEU A 67 -19.47 11.56 13.44
CA LEU A 67 -20.18 11.75 12.17
C LEU A 67 -19.41 12.68 11.22
N GLU A 68 -18.74 13.69 11.74
CA GLU A 68 -17.92 14.59 10.94
C GLU A 68 -16.66 13.88 10.43
N LEU A 69 -16.03 13.03 11.25
CA LEU A 69 -14.91 12.18 10.82
C LEU A 69 -15.33 11.21 9.71
N LEU A 70 -16.49 10.55 9.85
CA LEU A 70 -17.01 9.67 8.80
C LEU A 70 -17.23 10.40 7.47
N LYS A 71 -17.69 11.65 7.49
CA LYS A 71 -17.84 12.46 6.26
C LYS A 71 -16.51 12.82 5.61
N LYS A 72 -15.40 12.84 6.36
CA LYS A 72 -14.06 13.13 5.85
C LYS A 72 -13.35 11.89 5.28
N VAL A 73 -13.93 10.70 5.42
CA VAL A 73 -13.38 9.46 4.85
C VAL A 73 -13.39 9.56 3.33
N ASP A 74 -12.29 9.18 2.72
CA ASP A 74 -12.16 9.12 1.26
C ASP A 74 -12.86 7.87 0.70
N TYR A 75 -14.18 7.97 0.55
CA TYR A 75 -15.01 6.91 -0.01
C TYR A 75 -14.67 6.59 -1.47
N LYS A 76 -14.10 7.54 -2.22
CA LYS A 76 -13.70 7.31 -3.62
C LYS A 76 -12.56 6.30 -3.67
N THR A 77 -11.54 6.50 -2.85
CA THR A 77 -10.41 5.56 -2.72
C THR A 77 -10.88 4.19 -2.21
N LEU A 78 -11.80 4.13 -1.23
CA LEU A 78 -12.35 2.86 -0.77
C LEU A 78 -13.10 2.12 -1.87
N LEU A 79 -13.98 2.80 -2.62
CA LEU A 79 -14.71 2.21 -3.74
C LEU A 79 -13.78 1.79 -4.88
N PHE A 80 -12.72 2.55 -5.13
CA PHE A 80 -11.69 2.18 -6.08
C PHE A 80 -11.06 0.83 -5.72
N PHE A 81 -10.63 0.64 -4.46
CA PHE A 81 -10.05 -0.64 -4.02
C PHE A 81 -11.05 -1.79 -4.08
N VAL A 82 -12.31 -1.56 -3.68
CA VAL A 82 -13.36 -2.58 -3.83
C VAL A 82 -13.50 -2.99 -5.29
N GLY A 83 -13.59 -2.03 -6.21
CA GLY A 83 -13.67 -2.32 -7.65
C GLY A 83 -12.43 -3.04 -8.17
N LEU A 84 -11.24 -2.62 -7.73
CA LEU A 84 -9.98 -3.27 -8.08
C LEU A 84 -9.99 -4.75 -7.68
N PHE A 85 -10.31 -5.07 -6.44
CA PHE A 85 -10.33 -6.47 -5.98
C PHE A 85 -11.38 -7.31 -6.68
N VAL A 86 -12.55 -6.74 -7.02
CA VAL A 86 -13.55 -7.43 -7.82
C VAL A 86 -13.01 -7.78 -9.22
N VAL A 87 -12.31 -6.85 -9.88
CA VAL A 87 -11.69 -7.08 -11.19
C VAL A 87 -10.58 -8.14 -11.08
N VAL A 88 -9.68 -8.02 -10.10
CA VAL A 88 -8.59 -8.99 -9.89
C VAL A 88 -9.15 -10.39 -9.64
N SER A 89 -10.18 -10.52 -8.79
CA SER A 89 -10.84 -11.80 -8.53
C SER A 89 -11.48 -12.37 -9.82
N GLY A 90 -12.07 -11.52 -10.66
CA GLY A 90 -12.59 -11.94 -11.97
C GLY A 90 -11.48 -12.44 -12.91
N LEU A 91 -10.30 -11.82 -12.91
CA LEU A 91 -9.16 -12.26 -13.70
C LEU A 91 -8.58 -13.59 -13.17
N GLU A 92 -8.59 -13.80 -11.87
CA GLU A 92 -8.19 -15.05 -11.23
C GLU A 92 -9.15 -16.18 -11.60
N GLU A 93 -10.45 -15.99 -11.41
CA GLU A 93 -11.50 -16.98 -11.75
C GLU A 93 -11.53 -17.34 -13.24
N THR A 94 -11.15 -16.43 -14.12
CA THR A 94 -11.09 -16.69 -15.57
C THR A 94 -9.77 -17.32 -16.02
N GLY A 95 -8.82 -17.56 -15.13
CA GLY A 95 -7.51 -18.16 -15.42
C GLY A 95 -6.53 -17.23 -16.16
N VAL A 96 -6.85 -15.94 -16.31
CA VAL A 96 -5.97 -14.99 -17.00
C VAL A 96 -4.66 -14.81 -16.24
N LEU A 97 -4.72 -14.77 -14.91
CA LEU A 97 -3.51 -14.60 -14.06
C LEU A 97 -2.64 -15.87 -14.10
N GLU A 98 -3.24 -17.06 -14.18
CA GLU A 98 -2.54 -18.33 -14.37
C GLU A 98 -1.79 -18.37 -15.72
N ILE A 99 -2.42 -17.89 -16.80
CA ILE A 99 -1.78 -17.77 -18.11
C ILE A 99 -0.56 -16.84 -18.03
N LEU A 100 -0.66 -15.71 -17.32
CA LEU A 100 0.43 -14.78 -17.14
C LEU A 100 1.57 -15.41 -16.32
N ALA A 101 1.25 -16.12 -15.25
CA ALA A 101 2.22 -16.89 -14.46
C ALA A 101 2.94 -17.94 -15.31
N GLY A 102 2.20 -18.74 -16.08
CA GLY A 102 2.74 -19.74 -17.02
C GLY A 102 3.66 -19.11 -18.07
N PHE A 103 3.31 -17.93 -18.59
CA PHE A 103 4.16 -17.20 -19.53
C PHE A 103 5.50 -16.78 -18.87
N ILE A 104 5.47 -16.20 -17.68
CA ILE A 104 6.68 -15.82 -16.93
C ILE A 104 7.51 -17.07 -16.63
N GLY A 105 6.89 -18.17 -16.21
CA GLY A 105 7.54 -19.45 -15.97
C GLY A 105 8.26 -20.01 -17.21
N SER A 106 7.58 -19.97 -18.35
CA SER A 106 8.12 -20.46 -19.63
C SER A 106 9.29 -19.61 -20.15
N VAL A 107 9.15 -18.29 -20.12
CA VAL A 107 10.21 -17.36 -20.57
C VAL A 107 11.44 -17.43 -19.67
N SER A 108 11.25 -17.66 -18.37
CA SER A 108 12.36 -17.85 -17.43
C SER A 108 13.08 -19.20 -17.60
N GLY A 109 12.48 -20.17 -18.32
CA GLY A 109 13.00 -21.51 -18.49
C GLY A 109 13.17 -22.26 -17.18
N GLY A 110 12.40 -21.92 -16.15
CA GLY A 110 12.51 -22.45 -14.79
C GLY A 110 13.71 -21.89 -13.99
N ASN A 111 14.45 -20.93 -14.56
CA ASN A 111 15.57 -20.28 -13.86
C ASN A 111 15.04 -19.20 -12.91
N ILE A 112 15.20 -19.43 -11.61
CA ILE A 112 14.72 -18.54 -10.56
C ILE A 112 15.32 -17.12 -10.67
N ALA A 113 16.58 -16.99 -11.01
CA ALA A 113 17.24 -15.67 -11.15
C ALA A 113 16.65 -14.87 -12.33
N VAL A 114 16.35 -15.54 -13.45
CA VAL A 114 15.70 -14.92 -14.60
C VAL A 114 14.26 -14.53 -14.26
N MET A 115 13.53 -15.38 -13.55
CA MET A 115 12.17 -15.11 -13.08
C MET A 115 12.12 -13.88 -12.18
N ILE A 116 13.02 -13.79 -11.19
CA ILE A 116 13.18 -12.61 -10.32
C ILE A 116 13.46 -11.36 -11.14
N ALA A 117 14.39 -11.43 -12.08
CA ALA A 117 14.73 -10.29 -12.94
C ALA A 117 13.54 -9.82 -13.78
N ILE A 118 12.77 -10.74 -14.37
CA ILE A 118 11.56 -10.42 -15.13
C ILE A 118 10.54 -9.73 -14.22
N ILE A 119 10.27 -10.28 -13.03
CA ILE A 119 9.32 -9.68 -12.09
C ILE A 119 9.75 -8.28 -11.69
N ILE A 120 11.02 -8.06 -11.34
CA ILE A 120 11.53 -6.73 -10.97
C ILE A 120 11.36 -5.74 -12.13
N ILE A 121 11.81 -6.11 -13.34
CA ILE A 121 11.78 -5.20 -14.49
C ILE A 121 10.34 -4.88 -14.90
N VAL A 122 9.49 -5.90 -15.04
CA VAL A 122 8.09 -5.71 -15.42
C VAL A 122 7.36 -4.87 -14.39
N SER A 123 7.58 -5.17 -13.11
CA SER A 123 6.97 -4.42 -12.01
C SER A 123 7.46 -2.97 -11.96
N ALA A 124 8.76 -2.73 -12.20
CA ALA A 124 9.29 -1.38 -12.22
C ALA A 124 8.72 -0.55 -13.39
N VAL A 125 8.65 -1.14 -14.59
CA VAL A 125 8.09 -0.45 -15.76
C VAL A 125 6.60 -0.19 -15.57
N ALA A 126 5.82 -1.19 -15.14
CA ALA A 126 4.38 -1.04 -14.97
C ALA A 126 4.05 -0.05 -13.84
N SER A 127 4.72 -0.17 -12.69
CA SER A 127 4.49 0.71 -11.53
C SER A 127 4.96 2.16 -11.78
N ALA A 128 5.79 2.41 -12.77
CA ALA A 128 6.11 3.79 -13.17
C ALA A 128 4.92 4.56 -13.75
N PHE A 129 3.90 3.85 -14.26
CA PHE A 129 2.70 4.44 -14.89
C PHE A 129 1.41 4.12 -14.16
N ILE A 130 1.41 3.07 -13.33
CA ILE A 130 0.27 2.61 -12.54
C ILE A 130 0.69 2.72 -11.07
N ASP A 131 -0.19 3.23 -10.21
CA ASP A 131 0.09 3.29 -8.77
C ASP A 131 0.54 1.91 -8.25
N ASN A 132 1.59 1.90 -7.43
CA ASN A 132 2.25 0.68 -6.96
C ASN A 132 1.32 -0.26 -6.20
N ILE A 133 0.36 0.25 -5.43
CA ILE A 133 -0.55 -0.57 -4.62
C ILE A 133 -1.51 -1.39 -5.49
N PRO A 134 -2.28 -0.80 -6.43
CA PRO A 134 -3.13 -1.57 -7.34
C PRO A 134 -2.35 -2.58 -8.19
N PHE A 135 -1.17 -2.19 -8.68
CA PHE A 135 -0.34 -3.10 -9.47
C PHE A 135 0.14 -4.29 -8.64
N ALA A 136 0.68 -4.04 -7.44
CA ALA A 136 1.11 -5.11 -6.55
C ALA A 136 -0.04 -6.06 -6.19
N ALA A 137 -1.23 -5.53 -5.88
CA ALA A 137 -2.40 -6.33 -5.57
C ALA A 137 -2.79 -7.27 -6.73
N THR A 138 -2.66 -6.82 -7.98
CA THR A 138 -2.92 -7.65 -9.18
C THR A 138 -1.85 -8.73 -9.38
N MET A 139 -0.59 -8.44 -9.02
CA MET A 139 0.52 -9.37 -9.21
C MET A 139 0.66 -10.42 -8.11
N ILE A 140 0.05 -10.23 -6.93
CA ILE A 140 0.12 -11.21 -5.84
C ILE A 140 -0.37 -12.60 -6.26
N PRO A 141 -1.54 -12.80 -6.88
CA PRO A 141 -1.97 -14.10 -7.39
C PRO A 141 -0.95 -14.69 -8.38
N VAL A 142 -0.45 -13.90 -9.31
CA VAL A 142 0.52 -14.34 -10.33
C VAL A 142 1.79 -14.93 -9.70
N ILE A 143 2.37 -14.25 -8.71
CA ILE A 143 3.58 -14.76 -8.04
C ILE A 143 3.27 -15.95 -7.12
N THR A 144 2.03 -16.06 -6.65
CA THR A 144 1.57 -17.20 -5.85
C THR A 144 1.48 -18.45 -6.72
N ASP A 145 0.89 -18.34 -7.92
CA ASP A 145 0.81 -19.43 -8.90
C ASP A 145 2.22 -19.84 -9.36
N LEU A 146 3.10 -18.89 -9.69
CA LEU A 146 4.50 -19.18 -10.01
C LEU A 146 5.22 -19.95 -8.91
N ALA A 147 4.99 -19.60 -7.65
CA ALA A 147 5.62 -20.28 -6.52
C ALA A 147 5.06 -21.69 -6.29
N SER A 148 3.82 -21.97 -6.70
CA SER A 148 3.21 -23.29 -6.62
C SER A 148 3.61 -24.18 -7.78
N ASP A 149 3.75 -23.63 -8.99
CA ASP A 149 3.95 -24.39 -10.22
C ASP A 149 5.43 -24.71 -10.50
N VAL A 150 6.35 -23.88 -10.01
CA VAL A 150 7.77 -24.03 -10.28
C VAL A 150 8.51 -24.57 -9.06
N ALA A 151 9.01 -25.81 -9.16
CA ALA A 151 9.73 -26.45 -8.07
C ALA A 151 10.96 -25.63 -7.63
N GLY A 152 11.10 -25.44 -6.31
CA GLY A 152 12.22 -24.71 -5.71
C GLY A 152 12.07 -23.20 -5.67
N VAL A 153 10.97 -22.66 -6.16
CA VAL A 153 10.64 -21.22 -6.04
C VAL A 153 9.98 -20.96 -4.69
N ASN A 154 10.47 -19.95 -4.00
CA ASN A 154 9.90 -19.52 -2.73
C ASN A 154 9.07 -18.25 -2.94
N LEU A 155 7.79 -18.28 -2.54
CA LEU A 155 6.88 -17.15 -2.63
C LEU A 155 7.46 -15.87 -2.00
N SER A 156 8.16 -16.00 -0.86
CA SER A 156 8.78 -14.86 -0.19
C SER A 156 9.82 -14.17 -1.06
N VAL A 157 10.57 -14.91 -1.86
CA VAL A 157 11.58 -14.35 -2.79
C VAL A 157 10.89 -13.59 -3.92
N LEU A 158 9.82 -14.14 -4.49
CA LEU A 158 9.04 -13.46 -5.54
C LEU A 158 8.30 -12.24 -5.00
N ALA A 159 7.79 -12.30 -3.76
CA ALA A 159 7.18 -11.16 -3.09
C ALA A 159 8.17 -10.01 -2.88
N TRP A 160 9.41 -10.31 -2.49
CA TRP A 160 10.47 -9.30 -2.43
C TRP A 160 10.83 -8.73 -3.79
N ALA A 161 10.91 -9.57 -4.83
CA ALA A 161 11.15 -9.11 -6.20
C ALA A 161 10.04 -8.15 -6.67
N LEU A 162 8.78 -8.50 -6.42
CA LEU A 162 7.62 -7.65 -6.70
C LEU A 162 7.71 -6.32 -5.94
N ALA A 163 7.96 -6.37 -4.63
CA ALA A 163 8.05 -5.18 -3.78
C ALA A 163 9.16 -4.23 -4.25
N ILE A 164 10.35 -4.75 -4.52
CA ILE A 164 11.49 -3.96 -5.03
C ILE A 164 11.15 -3.35 -6.39
N GLY A 165 10.59 -4.14 -7.31
CA GLY A 165 10.22 -3.67 -8.63
C GLY A 165 9.18 -2.55 -8.57
N THR A 166 8.10 -2.74 -7.80
CA THR A 166 7.04 -1.73 -7.66
C THR A 166 7.53 -0.46 -6.98
N ASP A 167 8.43 -0.56 -6.01
CA ASP A 167 8.98 0.59 -5.30
C ASP A 167 9.90 1.42 -6.20
N ILE A 168 10.76 0.76 -6.98
CA ILE A 168 11.59 1.42 -8.00
C ILE A 168 10.70 2.13 -9.02
N GLY A 169 9.68 1.45 -9.55
CA GLY A 169 8.75 2.03 -10.52
C GLY A 169 7.94 3.18 -9.92
N GLY A 170 7.41 3.00 -8.71
CA GLY A 170 6.68 4.02 -7.98
C GLY A 170 7.48 5.30 -7.75
N SER A 171 8.80 5.19 -7.61
CA SER A 171 9.71 6.33 -7.44
C SER A 171 10.19 6.93 -8.76
N ALA A 172 10.00 6.25 -9.90
CA ALA A 172 10.56 6.65 -11.19
C ALA A 172 9.79 7.82 -11.84
N THR A 173 8.50 7.97 -11.56
CA THR A 173 7.66 9.03 -12.13
C THR A 173 6.78 9.69 -11.06
N PRO A 174 6.32 10.94 -11.28
CA PRO A 174 5.39 11.60 -10.36
C PRO A 174 4.06 10.86 -10.17
N ILE A 175 3.64 10.09 -11.16
CA ILE A 175 2.36 9.35 -11.14
C ILE A 175 2.49 7.90 -10.68
N GLY A 176 3.73 7.40 -10.50
CA GLY A 176 4.00 6.01 -10.11
C GLY A 176 3.59 5.68 -8.67
N ALA A 177 3.44 6.67 -7.83
CA ALA A 177 2.87 6.51 -6.49
C ALA A 177 2.05 7.75 -6.11
N SER A 178 0.91 7.54 -5.47
CA SER A 178 0.04 8.62 -4.97
C SER A 178 0.75 9.57 -4.00
N ALA A 179 1.73 9.06 -3.24
CA ALA A 179 2.56 9.86 -2.35
C ALA A 179 3.41 10.91 -3.07
N ASN A 180 3.86 10.62 -4.31
CA ASN A 180 4.67 11.57 -5.08
C ASN A 180 3.86 12.79 -5.52
N VAL A 181 2.58 12.59 -5.83
CA VAL A 181 1.67 13.69 -6.25
C VAL A 181 1.42 14.68 -5.12
N VAL A 182 1.43 14.22 -3.87
CA VAL A 182 1.24 15.08 -2.69
C VAL A 182 2.52 15.86 -2.34
N GLY A 183 3.68 15.36 -2.75
CA GLY A 183 4.99 15.94 -2.45
C GLY A 183 5.49 17.00 -3.44
N ILE A 184 4.75 17.24 -4.55
CA ILE A 184 5.06 18.24 -5.57
C ILE A 184 4.17 19.46 -5.40
#